data_3303cf9d175f437c9dc629ebd2c69757
#
_entry.id   3303cf9d175f437c9dc629ebd2c69757
#
_cell.length_a   1.000
_cell.length_b   1.000
_cell.length_c   1.000
_cell.angle_alpha   90.00
_cell.angle_beta   90.00
_cell.angle_gamma   90.00
#
_symmetry.space_group_name_H-M   'P 1'
#
loop_
_entity.id
_entity.type
_entity.pdbx_description
1 polymer ?
#
loop_
_entity_poly.entity_id
_entity_poly.type
_entity_poly.pdbx_seq_one_letter_code
_entity_poly.pdbx_strand_id
1 'polypeptide(L)'
;MAARPPVRPDRAARLARTAAFVAGLYVVATGHVGSKNVFFSGEAGPYPVSVVIRPPEVIPGLAEVSVRVSGGGADRVTVRPVRWDAAREGGAPPPDVAVPVAGDPELYAAELWLMTVGAYRVEVAVEGARGSGEVSVPVTSVMLGVRDLPPGLGWILAALALLLVAGVVSITGAAVRESQIPAGEAAGPAGRRRARIAMALTAVGVAGLLYLGNAWWEAVDRDVRSGIFERLTVEGAIVRDGGTPALEITITDPAWRGRDWSPLVPDHGKLMHMFVVGAPGMDAFAHVHPVPVDSSTFRVPWPDLPPGEYRIYGDIVQESGFAQTVVDTVTVDAAALVVPEEVGEGADLLPDPDDSAWTGRPMALAGPRSEAPLADGSILEWQGDRELRVDEETVLSFRVWDPDEKPAELEPYMGMRSHAALTRDDGAVFVHLHPAGTISMGSLSVLAPEGSPMAGGGTAAPAGVVEFPFAFPQPGEYTIWVQVKREGRVLTGAFQATVME
;
A
#
# COMPACT_ATOMS: atom_id res chain seq x y z
N MET A 1 1.79 63.69 18.48
CA MET A 1 2.13 62.24 18.30
C MET A 1 0.97 61.62 17.55
N ALA A 2 1.14 61.42 16.26
CA ALA A 2 0.11 60.81 15.41
C ALA A 2 0.36 59.30 15.33
N ALA A 3 -0.64 58.50 15.71
CA ALA A 3 -0.61 57.04 15.67
C ALA A 3 -0.62 56.54 14.21
N ARG A 4 0.33 55.68 13.84
CA ARG A 4 0.36 55.00 12.56
C ARG A 4 -0.77 53.96 12.49
N PRO A 5 -1.51 53.82 11.36
CA PRO A 5 -2.52 52.81 11.20
C PRO A 5 -1.87 51.39 11.07
N PRO A 6 -2.58 50.32 11.47
CA PRO A 6 -2.07 48.94 11.37
C PRO A 6 -1.94 48.50 9.91
N VAL A 7 -0.77 47.93 9.58
CA VAL A 7 -0.51 47.32 8.26
C VAL A 7 -1.39 46.10 8.12
N ARG A 8 -2.31 46.14 7.15
CA ARG A 8 -3.12 44.96 6.78
C ARG A 8 -2.22 43.92 6.08
N PRO A 9 -2.25 42.66 6.47
CA PRO A 9 -1.47 41.63 5.79
C PRO A 9 -1.92 41.47 4.34
N ASP A 10 -0.96 41.42 3.44
CA ASP A 10 -1.09 41.38 2.00
C ASP A 10 -1.94 40.18 1.56
N ARG A 11 -2.95 40.43 0.73
CA ARG A 11 -3.84 39.37 0.14
C ARG A 11 -3.04 38.31 -0.61
N ALA A 12 -1.90 38.69 -1.22
CA ALA A 12 -1.01 37.80 -1.93
C ALA A 12 -0.35 36.77 -0.97
N ALA A 13 0.05 37.20 0.25
CA ALA A 13 0.64 36.32 1.25
C ALA A 13 -0.38 35.32 1.84
N ARG A 14 -1.67 35.67 1.92
CA ARG A 14 -2.73 34.75 2.32
C ARG A 14 -3.04 33.74 1.24
N LEU A 15 -3.13 34.18 -0.02
CA LEU A 15 -3.33 33.28 -1.17
C LEU A 15 -2.16 32.31 -1.35
N ALA A 16 -0.92 32.76 -1.17
CA ALA A 16 0.26 31.89 -1.23
C ALA A 16 0.27 30.84 -0.10
N ARG A 17 -0.13 31.22 1.14
CA ARG A 17 -0.24 30.28 2.26
C ARG A 17 -1.38 29.27 2.06
N THR A 18 -2.53 29.72 1.53
CA THR A 18 -3.63 28.80 1.21
C THR A 18 -3.28 27.88 0.05
N ALA A 19 -2.58 28.37 -0.97
CA ALA A 19 -2.10 27.55 -2.09
C ALA A 19 -1.03 26.53 -1.64
N ALA A 20 -0.11 26.91 -0.74
CA ALA A 20 0.87 26.00 -0.16
C ALA A 20 0.23 24.96 0.75
N PHE A 21 -0.81 25.33 1.52
CA PHE A 21 -1.58 24.39 2.35
C PHE A 21 -2.39 23.42 1.49
N VAL A 22 -3.05 23.88 0.43
CA VAL A 22 -3.78 23.03 -0.52
C VAL A 22 -2.82 22.14 -1.32
N ALA A 23 -1.65 22.65 -1.74
CA ALA A 23 -0.62 21.83 -2.40
C ALA A 23 -0.03 20.78 -1.45
N GLY A 24 0.21 21.13 -0.18
CA GLY A 24 0.63 20.18 0.87
C GLY A 24 -0.41 19.07 1.10
N LEU A 25 -1.70 19.42 1.17
CA LEU A 25 -2.78 18.43 1.27
C LEU A 25 -2.88 17.51 0.02
N TYR A 26 -2.60 18.05 -1.17
CA TYR A 26 -2.66 17.27 -2.43
C TYR A 26 -1.49 16.27 -2.53
N VAL A 27 -0.30 16.63 -2.03
CA VAL A 27 0.87 15.72 -2.00
C VAL A 27 0.65 14.56 -1.01
N VAL A 28 -0.03 14.81 0.12
CA VAL A 28 -0.39 13.74 1.08
C VAL A 28 -1.44 12.77 0.50
N ALA A 29 -2.30 13.24 -0.42
CA ALA A 29 -3.38 12.43 -1.01
C ALA A 29 -2.90 11.44 -2.10
N THR A 30 -1.69 11.60 -2.65
CA THR A 30 -1.16 10.73 -3.72
C THR A 30 0.01 9.85 -3.28
N GLY A 31 0.40 9.88 -2.00
CA GLY A 31 1.49 9.06 -1.47
C GLY A 31 1.11 7.58 -1.38
N HIS A 32 1.91 6.71 -1.98
CA HIS A 32 1.83 5.26 -1.81
C HIS A 32 2.57 4.86 -0.53
N VAL A 33 1.87 4.83 0.59
CA VAL A 33 2.36 4.18 1.80
C VAL A 33 1.97 2.71 1.74
N GLY A 34 2.94 1.84 1.89
CA GLY A 34 2.86 0.42 1.56
C GLY A 34 3.38 0.14 0.15
N SER A 35 3.74 -1.09 -0.13
CA SER A 35 4.14 -1.51 -1.48
C SER A 35 2.91 -1.67 -2.36
N LYS A 36 2.90 -1.03 -3.53
CA LYS A 36 1.88 -1.26 -4.57
C LYS A 36 1.91 -2.71 -5.06
N ASN A 37 3.12 -3.26 -5.18
CA ASN A 37 3.37 -4.61 -5.64
C ASN A 37 3.70 -5.51 -4.44
N VAL A 38 3.32 -6.77 -4.53
CA VAL A 38 3.64 -7.79 -3.53
C VAL A 38 4.85 -8.57 -4.02
N PHE A 39 5.91 -8.58 -3.22
CA PHE A 39 7.11 -9.40 -3.44
C PHE A 39 7.14 -10.51 -2.41
N PHE A 40 7.42 -11.71 -2.86
CA PHE A 40 7.53 -12.88 -2.00
C PHE A 40 8.68 -13.77 -2.47
N SER A 41 9.54 -14.18 -1.54
CA SER A 41 10.56 -15.21 -1.76
C SER A 41 10.39 -16.33 -0.74
N GLY A 42 10.33 -17.56 -1.20
CA GLY A 42 10.10 -18.73 -0.36
C GLY A 42 10.21 -20.02 -1.13
N GLU A 43 9.57 -21.07 -0.63
CA GLU A 43 9.63 -22.40 -1.21
C GLU A 43 8.23 -22.95 -1.49
N ALA A 44 8.01 -23.44 -2.71
CA ALA A 44 6.86 -24.27 -3.07
C ALA A 44 7.32 -25.73 -3.08
N GLY A 45 7.29 -26.39 -1.90
CA GLY A 45 7.85 -27.72 -1.70
C GLY A 45 9.36 -27.75 -2.05
N PRO A 46 9.80 -28.57 -3.04
CA PRO A 46 11.22 -28.65 -3.40
C PRO A 46 11.69 -27.52 -4.34
N TYR A 47 10.84 -26.50 -4.62
CA TYR A 47 11.14 -25.45 -5.57
C TYR A 47 11.31 -24.12 -4.85
N PRO A 48 12.51 -23.50 -4.82
CA PRO A 48 12.66 -22.11 -4.45
C PRO A 48 11.90 -21.23 -5.46
N VAL A 49 11.04 -20.36 -4.96
CA VAL A 49 10.21 -19.49 -5.79
C VAL A 49 10.33 -18.03 -5.38
N SER A 50 10.35 -17.14 -6.37
CA SER A 50 10.14 -15.71 -6.17
C SER A 50 8.87 -15.33 -6.92
N VAL A 51 7.93 -14.70 -6.20
CA VAL A 51 6.62 -14.33 -6.74
C VAL A 51 6.46 -12.82 -6.65
N VAL A 52 6.08 -12.23 -7.76
CA VAL A 52 5.72 -10.81 -7.82
C VAL A 52 4.27 -10.71 -8.27
N ILE A 53 3.45 -10.03 -7.47
CA ILE A 53 2.05 -9.80 -7.81
C ILE A 53 1.84 -8.30 -7.92
N ARG A 54 1.28 -7.85 -9.05
CA ARG A 54 0.91 -6.47 -9.35
C ARG A 54 -0.61 -6.35 -9.33
N PRO A 55 -1.22 -5.97 -8.19
CA PRO A 55 -2.66 -5.81 -8.10
C PRO A 55 -3.15 -4.66 -9.00
N PRO A 56 -4.38 -4.75 -9.54
CA PRO A 56 -4.97 -3.68 -10.32
C PRO A 56 -5.36 -2.49 -9.42
N GLU A 57 -5.32 -1.28 -9.97
CA GLU A 57 -5.77 -0.06 -9.27
C GLU A 57 -7.30 0.08 -9.22
N VAL A 58 -7.99 -0.61 -10.10
CA VAL A 58 -9.46 -0.60 -10.20
C VAL A 58 -9.99 -2.01 -10.00
N ILE A 59 -10.92 -2.17 -9.07
CA ILE A 59 -11.56 -3.45 -8.76
C ILE A 59 -13.02 -3.43 -9.25
N PRO A 60 -13.49 -4.46 -9.97
CA PRO A 60 -12.76 -5.67 -10.44
C PRO A 60 -11.67 -5.36 -11.46
N GLY A 61 -10.57 -6.11 -11.42
CA GLY A 61 -9.46 -5.93 -12.33
C GLY A 61 -8.52 -7.13 -12.40
N LEU A 62 -7.61 -7.11 -13.37
CA LEU A 62 -6.59 -8.13 -13.56
C LEU A 62 -5.34 -7.79 -12.75
N ALA A 63 -4.91 -8.71 -11.90
CA ALA A 63 -3.61 -8.71 -11.26
C ALA A 63 -2.62 -9.48 -12.15
N GLU A 64 -1.44 -8.93 -12.37
CA GLU A 64 -0.35 -9.62 -13.04
C GLU A 64 0.47 -10.40 -12.01
N VAL A 65 0.74 -11.68 -12.30
CA VAL A 65 1.51 -12.57 -11.43
C VAL A 65 2.71 -13.09 -12.19
N SER A 66 3.90 -12.84 -11.66
CA SER A 66 5.16 -13.41 -12.15
C SER A 66 5.69 -14.40 -11.12
N VAL A 67 6.02 -15.60 -11.56
CA VAL A 67 6.58 -16.67 -10.71
C VAL A 67 7.91 -17.12 -11.29
N ARG A 68 9.01 -16.87 -10.59
CA ARG A 68 10.32 -17.43 -10.94
C ARG A 68 10.54 -18.68 -10.11
N VAL A 69 10.84 -19.80 -10.80
CA VAL A 69 11.19 -21.08 -10.19
C VAL A 69 12.69 -21.32 -10.33
N SER A 70 13.44 -21.02 -9.29
CA SER A 70 14.91 -21.09 -9.35
C SER A 70 15.42 -22.52 -9.44
N GLY A 71 16.48 -22.72 -10.28
CA GLY A 71 17.06 -24.04 -10.54
C GLY A 71 16.24 -24.90 -11.50
N GLY A 72 15.22 -24.34 -12.14
CA GLY A 72 14.44 -24.97 -13.18
C GLY A 72 13.70 -26.26 -12.79
N GLY A 73 13.28 -27.04 -13.78
CA GLY A 73 12.66 -28.34 -13.57
C GLY A 73 11.18 -28.31 -13.18
N ALA A 74 10.51 -27.17 -13.33
CA ALA A 74 9.07 -27.08 -13.25
C ALA A 74 8.46 -27.43 -14.63
N ASP A 75 7.55 -28.39 -14.64
CA ASP A 75 6.79 -28.78 -15.84
C ASP A 75 5.50 -27.95 -15.93
N ARG A 76 4.95 -27.55 -14.79
CA ARG A 76 3.70 -26.81 -14.69
C ARG A 76 3.71 -25.89 -13.46
N VAL A 77 3.29 -24.65 -13.68
CA VAL A 77 3.03 -23.69 -12.62
C VAL A 77 1.60 -23.23 -12.73
N THR A 78 0.86 -23.23 -11.62
CA THR A 78 -0.52 -22.75 -11.57
C THR A 78 -0.67 -21.71 -10.46
N VAL A 79 -1.60 -20.78 -10.67
CA VAL A 79 -1.90 -19.69 -9.73
C VAL A 79 -3.42 -19.62 -9.51
N ARG A 80 -3.84 -19.27 -8.27
CA ARG A 80 -5.26 -19.19 -7.93
C ARG A 80 -5.49 -18.11 -6.88
N PRO A 81 -6.38 -17.13 -7.11
CA PRO A 81 -6.75 -16.17 -6.09
C PRO A 81 -7.80 -16.79 -5.16
N VAL A 82 -7.56 -16.72 -3.86
CA VAL A 82 -8.48 -17.21 -2.83
C VAL A 82 -8.74 -16.09 -1.86
N ARG A 83 -9.99 -15.64 -1.78
CA ARG A 83 -10.40 -14.61 -0.82
C ARG A 83 -10.43 -15.19 0.61
N TRP A 84 -10.16 -14.37 1.61
CA TRP A 84 -10.08 -14.79 3.02
C TRP A 84 -11.34 -15.51 3.54
N ASP A 85 -12.51 -15.18 3.01
CA ASP A 85 -13.81 -15.76 3.36
C ASP A 85 -14.39 -16.71 2.28
N ALA A 86 -13.55 -17.17 1.36
CA ALA A 86 -13.97 -18.03 0.22
C ALA A 86 -14.80 -19.25 0.64
N ALA A 87 -14.53 -19.83 1.81
CA ALA A 87 -15.30 -20.95 2.34
C ALA A 87 -16.78 -20.60 2.59
N ARG A 88 -17.10 -19.32 2.85
CA ARG A 88 -18.45 -18.81 3.06
C ARG A 88 -19.15 -18.41 1.75
N GLU A 89 -18.38 -18.10 0.69
CA GLU A 89 -18.88 -17.57 -0.57
C GLU A 89 -18.89 -18.60 -1.73
N GLY A 90 -18.81 -19.88 -1.43
CA GLY A 90 -18.92 -20.94 -2.46
C GLY A 90 -17.58 -21.46 -3.01
N GLY A 91 -16.46 -21.09 -2.38
CA GLY A 91 -15.13 -21.63 -2.67
C GLY A 91 -14.27 -20.74 -3.56
N ALA A 92 -13.07 -21.22 -3.83
CA ALA A 92 -12.11 -20.55 -4.71
C ALA A 92 -12.39 -20.89 -6.19
N PRO A 93 -12.03 -20.01 -7.14
CA PRO A 93 -12.08 -20.33 -8.57
C PRO A 93 -11.10 -21.47 -8.92
N PRO A 94 -11.24 -22.10 -10.10
CA PRO A 94 -10.23 -23.03 -10.58
C PRO A 94 -8.89 -22.31 -10.77
N PRO A 95 -7.75 -23.04 -10.64
CA PRO A 95 -6.45 -22.45 -10.85
C PRO A 95 -6.20 -22.16 -12.34
N ASP A 96 -5.53 -21.05 -12.61
CA ASP A 96 -5.04 -20.67 -13.94
C ASP A 96 -3.61 -21.18 -14.13
N VAL A 97 -3.28 -21.58 -15.36
CA VAL A 97 -1.94 -22.06 -15.72
C VAL A 97 -1.07 -20.86 -16.08
N ALA A 98 0.04 -20.68 -15.36
CA ALA A 98 1.04 -19.69 -15.71
C ALA A 98 1.85 -20.14 -16.95
N VAL A 99 2.09 -19.20 -17.86
CA VAL A 99 2.74 -19.45 -19.15
C VAL A 99 4.24 -19.12 -19.02
N PRO A 100 5.15 -19.99 -19.49
CA PRO A 100 6.58 -19.66 -19.54
C PRO A 100 6.85 -18.39 -20.35
N VAL A 101 7.71 -17.52 -19.84
CA VAL A 101 8.11 -16.28 -20.51
C VAL A 101 9.18 -16.58 -21.56
N ALA A 102 9.00 -16.07 -22.77
CA ALA A 102 9.94 -16.28 -23.86
C ALA A 102 11.33 -15.72 -23.53
N GLY A 103 12.35 -16.58 -23.59
CA GLY A 103 13.74 -16.23 -23.31
C GLY A 103 14.18 -16.44 -21.86
N ASP A 104 13.26 -16.75 -20.95
CA ASP A 104 13.56 -17.09 -19.55
C ASP A 104 12.78 -18.33 -19.10
N PRO A 105 13.37 -19.52 -19.15
CA PRO A 105 12.67 -20.77 -18.85
C PRO A 105 12.32 -20.96 -17.35
N GLU A 106 12.86 -20.14 -16.47
CA GLU A 106 12.56 -20.16 -15.03
C GLU A 106 11.43 -19.20 -14.65
N LEU A 107 11.03 -18.31 -15.57
CA LEU A 107 10.00 -17.29 -15.33
C LEU A 107 8.67 -17.70 -15.97
N TYR A 108 7.60 -17.64 -15.19
CA TYR A 108 6.22 -17.91 -15.58
C TYR A 108 5.36 -16.68 -15.30
N ALA A 109 4.41 -16.37 -16.17
CA ALA A 109 3.48 -15.25 -16.04
C ALA A 109 2.03 -15.73 -16.13
N ALA A 110 1.15 -15.09 -15.36
CA ALA A 110 -0.29 -15.29 -15.38
C ALA A 110 -1.02 -13.99 -15.06
N GLU A 111 -2.29 -13.94 -15.45
CA GLU A 111 -3.22 -12.86 -15.08
C GLU A 111 -4.34 -13.44 -14.23
N LEU A 112 -4.67 -12.80 -13.11
CA LEU A 112 -5.73 -13.22 -12.19
C LEU A 112 -6.76 -12.12 -12.00
N TRP A 113 -8.04 -12.48 -12.05
CA TRP A 113 -9.11 -11.55 -11.70
C TRP A 113 -9.23 -11.40 -10.18
N LEU A 114 -9.07 -10.16 -9.68
CA LEU A 114 -9.49 -9.76 -8.35
C LEU A 114 -10.87 -9.09 -8.46
N MET A 115 -11.90 -9.80 -8.00
CA MET A 115 -13.29 -9.39 -8.23
C MET A 115 -13.82 -8.41 -7.19
N THR A 116 -13.25 -8.41 -5.99
CA THR A 116 -13.72 -7.59 -4.85
C THR A 116 -12.53 -7.03 -4.08
N VAL A 117 -12.77 -5.98 -3.32
CA VAL A 117 -11.79 -5.47 -2.34
C VAL A 117 -11.68 -6.42 -1.14
N GLY A 118 -10.52 -6.43 -0.47
CA GLY A 118 -10.27 -7.22 0.73
C GLY A 118 -8.97 -8.00 0.69
N ALA A 119 -8.80 -8.90 1.65
CA ALA A 119 -7.63 -9.76 1.73
C ALA A 119 -7.79 -11.01 0.86
N TYR A 120 -6.75 -11.33 0.12
CA TYR A 120 -6.61 -12.54 -0.68
C TYR A 120 -5.31 -13.25 -0.34
N ARG A 121 -5.25 -14.54 -0.63
CA ARG A 121 -4.00 -15.24 -0.90
C ARG A 121 -3.97 -15.68 -2.36
N VAL A 122 -2.84 -15.56 -3.01
CA VAL A 122 -2.57 -16.21 -4.29
C VAL A 122 -1.84 -17.50 -3.99
N GLU A 123 -2.50 -18.62 -4.27
CA GLU A 123 -1.91 -19.95 -4.17
C GLU A 123 -1.10 -20.19 -5.43
N VAL A 124 0.18 -20.50 -5.27
CA VAL A 124 1.13 -20.82 -6.34
C VAL A 124 1.53 -22.27 -6.18
N ALA A 125 1.13 -23.13 -7.13
CA ALA A 125 1.51 -24.54 -7.13
C ALA A 125 2.50 -24.82 -8.27
N VAL A 126 3.55 -25.56 -7.95
CA VAL A 126 4.61 -25.97 -8.86
C VAL A 126 4.66 -27.48 -8.93
N GLU A 127 4.61 -28.05 -10.13
CA GLU A 127 4.74 -29.46 -10.41
C GLU A 127 5.93 -29.68 -11.37
N GLY A 128 6.73 -30.72 -11.16
CA GLY A 128 7.84 -31.06 -12.04
C GLY A 128 8.68 -32.23 -11.55
N ALA A 129 9.86 -32.37 -12.11
CA ALA A 129 10.71 -33.56 -11.89
C ALA A 129 11.14 -33.75 -10.42
N ARG A 130 11.15 -32.68 -9.58
CA ARG A 130 11.48 -32.73 -8.15
C ARG A 130 10.28 -33.07 -7.25
N GLY A 131 9.09 -33.22 -7.82
CA GLY A 131 7.82 -33.42 -7.10
C GLY A 131 6.85 -32.26 -7.30
N SER A 132 5.97 -32.06 -6.33
CA SER A 132 5.02 -30.95 -6.32
C SER A 132 5.12 -30.17 -5.01
N GLY A 133 4.79 -28.89 -5.06
CA GLY A 133 4.69 -28.05 -3.89
C GLY A 133 3.79 -26.84 -4.13
N GLU A 134 3.32 -26.26 -3.05
CA GLU A 134 2.43 -25.09 -3.07
C GLU A 134 2.88 -24.07 -2.04
N VAL A 135 2.70 -22.80 -2.37
CA VAL A 135 2.90 -21.69 -1.43
C VAL A 135 1.76 -20.69 -1.57
N SER A 136 1.41 -20.05 -0.47
CA SER A 136 0.37 -19.01 -0.42
C SER A 136 1.01 -17.64 -0.22
N VAL A 137 0.69 -16.70 -1.10
CA VAL A 137 1.18 -15.31 -1.05
C VAL A 137 0.02 -14.38 -0.70
N PRO A 138 0.04 -13.75 0.47
CA PRO A 138 -0.97 -12.75 0.86
C PRO A 138 -0.98 -11.54 -0.07
N VAL A 139 -2.18 -11.09 -0.45
CA VAL A 139 -2.38 -9.92 -1.30
C VAL A 139 -3.54 -9.09 -0.76
N THR A 140 -3.30 -7.80 -0.58
CA THR A 140 -4.35 -6.84 -0.25
C THR A 140 -4.92 -6.25 -1.55
N SER A 141 -6.19 -6.55 -1.85
CA SER A 141 -6.92 -6.01 -3.00
C SER A 141 -7.64 -4.75 -2.58
N VAL A 142 -7.23 -3.60 -3.12
CA VAL A 142 -7.82 -2.29 -2.83
C VAL A 142 -8.15 -1.57 -4.13
N MET A 143 -9.24 -0.81 -4.12
CA MET A 143 -9.59 0.07 -5.21
C MET A 143 -8.98 1.45 -4.96
N LEU A 144 -7.99 1.84 -5.76
CA LEU A 144 -7.29 3.12 -5.64
C LEU A 144 -7.95 4.24 -6.45
N GLY A 145 -8.87 3.89 -7.35
CA GLY A 145 -9.56 4.85 -8.19
C GLY A 145 -10.62 4.19 -9.07
N VAL A 146 -11.22 4.99 -9.93
CA VAL A 146 -12.15 4.56 -10.98
C VAL A 146 -11.56 4.92 -12.35
N ARG A 147 -11.88 4.13 -13.35
CA ARG A 147 -11.43 4.42 -14.71
C ARG A 147 -12.32 5.47 -15.35
N ASP A 148 -11.76 6.62 -15.64
CA ASP A 148 -12.46 7.69 -16.35
C ASP A 148 -12.67 7.37 -17.83
N LEU A 149 -13.82 7.82 -18.36
CA LEU A 149 -14.11 7.70 -19.78
C LEU A 149 -13.23 8.67 -20.58
N PRO A 150 -12.43 8.22 -21.58
CA PRO A 150 -11.66 9.12 -22.42
C PRO A 150 -12.55 10.20 -23.07
N PRO A 151 -12.20 11.50 -22.98
CA PRO A 151 -13.05 12.58 -23.48
C PRO A 151 -13.47 12.42 -24.93
N GLY A 152 -12.57 11.95 -25.83
CA GLY A 152 -12.88 11.70 -27.24
C GLY A 152 -13.99 10.66 -27.43
N LEU A 153 -13.94 9.55 -26.66
CA LEU A 153 -14.98 8.53 -26.69
C LEU A 153 -16.31 9.09 -26.13
N GLY A 154 -16.25 9.91 -25.08
CA GLY A 154 -17.43 10.60 -24.52
C GLY A 154 -18.16 11.44 -25.56
N TRP A 155 -17.43 12.22 -26.35
CA TRP A 155 -18.03 13.04 -27.43
C TRP A 155 -18.63 12.19 -28.55
N ILE A 156 -18.00 11.09 -28.94
CA ILE A 156 -18.52 10.15 -29.94
C ILE A 156 -19.82 9.53 -29.46
N LEU A 157 -19.88 9.07 -28.20
CA LEU A 157 -21.09 8.49 -27.61
C LEU A 157 -22.21 9.52 -27.48
N ALA A 158 -21.90 10.77 -27.11
CA ALA A 158 -22.87 11.86 -27.03
C ALA A 158 -23.46 12.19 -28.41
N ALA A 159 -22.64 12.26 -29.46
CA ALA A 159 -23.09 12.48 -30.83
C ALA A 159 -23.98 11.32 -31.32
N LEU A 160 -23.61 10.08 -31.03
CA LEU A 160 -24.41 8.89 -31.37
C LEU A 160 -25.75 8.91 -30.63
N ALA A 161 -25.74 9.21 -29.33
CA ALA A 161 -26.97 9.34 -28.54
C ALA A 161 -27.91 10.41 -29.12
N LEU A 162 -27.38 11.57 -29.49
CA LEU A 162 -28.17 12.63 -30.14
C LEU A 162 -28.77 12.16 -31.47
N LEU A 163 -28.01 11.46 -32.31
CA LEU A 163 -28.49 10.86 -33.56
C LEU A 163 -29.63 9.87 -33.32
N LEU A 164 -29.49 9.00 -32.32
CA LEU A 164 -30.50 8.00 -31.94
C LEU A 164 -31.79 8.68 -31.44
N VAL A 165 -31.67 9.67 -30.59
CA VAL A 165 -32.85 10.47 -30.10
C VAL A 165 -33.55 11.16 -31.25
N ALA A 166 -32.81 11.83 -32.14
CA ALA A 166 -33.35 12.47 -33.33
C ALA A 166 -34.06 11.45 -34.24
N GLY A 167 -33.47 10.27 -34.42
CA GLY A 167 -34.04 9.15 -35.17
C GLY A 167 -35.37 8.66 -34.60
N VAL A 168 -35.39 8.35 -33.30
CA VAL A 168 -36.63 7.88 -32.61
C VAL A 168 -37.74 8.91 -32.72
N VAL A 169 -37.49 10.19 -32.44
CA VAL A 169 -38.44 11.27 -32.55
C VAL A 169 -38.96 11.41 -34.01
N SER A 170 -38.08 11.36 -35.00
CA SER A 170 -38.41 11.47 -36.41
C SER A 170 -39.27 10.29 -36.90
N ILE A 171 -38.87 9.05 -36.53
CA ILE A 171 -39.59 7.81 -36.88
C ILE A 171 -40.99 7.85 -36.28
N THR A 172 -41.15 8.25 -35.00
CA THR A 172 -42.48 8.40 -34.34
C THR A 172 -43.33 9.41 -35.09
N GLY A 173 -42.74 10.56 -35.47
CA GLY A 173 -43.45 11.57 -36.27
C GLY A 173 -43.91 11.07 -37.62
N ALA A 174 -43.07 10.34 -38.34
CA ALA A 174 -43.40 9.73 -39.64
C ALA A 174 -44.47 8.64 -39.48
N ALA A 175 -44.32 7.76 -38.54
CA ALA A 175 -45.33 6.70 -38.29
C ALA A 175 -46.71 7.24 -37.97
N VAL A 176 -46.82 8.24 -37.12
CA VAL A 176 -48.13 8.90 -36.78
C VAL A 176 -48.68 9.70 -37.94
N ARG A 177 -47.84 10.32 -38.75
CA ARG A 177 -48.26 11.11 -39.91
C ARG A 177 -48.80 10.24 -41.03
N GLU A 178 -48.19 9.08 -41.30
CA GLU A 178 -48.40 8.29 -42.50
C GLU A 178 -49.25 7.02 -42.29
N SER A 179 -49.51 6.63 -41.04
CA SER A 179 -50.18 5.36 -40.68
C SER A 179 -51.62 5.18 -41.23
N GLN A 180 -52.27 6.24 -41.68
CA GLN A 180 -53.65 6.22 -42.15
C GLN A 180 -53.87 6.94 -43.48
N ILE A 181 -52.81 7.07 -44.28
CA ILE A 181 -52.87 7.77 -45.56
C ILE A 181 -52.85 6.74 -46.69
N PRO A 182 -53.80 6.81 -47.69
CA PRO A 182 -53.72 5.99 -48.89
C PRO A 182 -52.41 6.25 -49.67
N ALA A 183 -51.96 5.25 -50.39
CA ALA A 183 -50.73 5.36 -51.20
C ALA A 183 -50.87 6.51 -52.24
N GLY A 184 -49.89 7.41 -52.24
CA GLY A 184 -49.83 8.57 -53.16
C GLY A 184 -50.50 9.83 -52.60
N GLU A 185 -51.13 9.84 -51.44
CA GLU A 185 -51.70 11.02 -50.84
C GLU A 185 -50.74 11.70 -49.83
N ALA A 186 -50.86 13.01 -49.68
CA ALA A 186 -50.10 13.78 -48.73
C ALA A 186 -50.84 14.00 -47.41
N ALA A 187 -50.11 13.97 -46.25
CA ALA A 187 -50.70 14.17 -44.94
C ALA A 187 -51.41 15.54 -44.80
N GLY A 188 -52.68 15.53 -44.42
CA GLY A 188 -53.46 16.72 -44.13
C GLY A 188 -53.01 17.45 -42.86
N PRO A 189 -53.56 18.67 -42.60
CA PRO A 189 -53.15 19.49 -41.43
C PRO A 189 -53.35 18.79 -40.10
N ALA A 190 -54.38 17.98 -39.95
CA ALA A 190 -54.68 17.21 -38.74
C ALA A 190 -53.63 16.09 -38.47
N GLY A 191 -53.19 15.39 -39.55
CA GLY A 191 -52.11 14.39 -39.47
C GLY A 191 -50.77 15.02 -39.04
N ARG A 192 -50.44 16.17 -39.65
CA ARG A 192 -49.23 16.92 -39.27
C ARG A 192 -49.25 17.39 -37.80
N ARG A 193 -50.43 17.84 -37.30
CA ARG A 193 -50.58 18.24 -35.89
C ARG A 193 -50.41 17.05 -34.95
N ARG A 194 -51.05 15.91 -35.23
CA ARG A 194 -50.87 14.66 -34.45
C ARG A 194 -49.42 14.21 -34.40
N ALA A 195 -48.73 14.26 -35.56
CA ALA A 195 -47.33 13.91 -35.63
C ALA A 195 -46.46 14.81 -34.73
N ARG A 196 -46.67 16.15 -34.77
CA ARG A 196 -45.90 17.06 -33.90
C ARG A 196 -46.14 16.81 -32.41
N ILE A 197 -47.39 16.51 -32.02
CA ILE A 197 -47.73 16.16 -30.63
C ILE A 197 -47.00 14.83 -30.24
N ALA A 198 -47.06 13.81 -31.10
CA ALA A 198 -46.38 12.55 -30.86
C ALA A 198 -44.87 12.73 -30.75
N MET A 199 -44.24 13.53 -31.65
CA MET A 199 -42.79 13.87 -31.55
C MET A 199 -42.46 14.56 -30.24
N ALA A 200 -43.28 15.55 -29.80
CA ALA A 200 -43.08 16.25 -28.55
C ALA A 200 -43.20 15.31 -27.35
N LEU A 201 -44.20 14.44 -27.31
CA LEU A 201 -44.38 13.45 -26.26
C LEU A 201 -43.22 12.44 -26.22
N THR A 202 -42.77 11.98 -27.39
CA THR A 202 -41.60 11.10 -27.49
C THR A 202 -40.36 11.79 -26.99
N ALA A 203 -40.10 13.04 -27.38
CA ALA A 203 -38.95 13.83 -26.92
C ALA A 203 -38.96 14.02 -25.39
N VAL A 204 -40.17 14.37 -24.83
CA VAL A 204 -40.33 14.48 -23.37
C VAL A 204 -40.11 13.12 -22.66
N GLY A 205 -40.67 12.04 -23.24
CA GLY A 205 -40.49 10.70 -22.69
C GLY A 205 -38.99 10.26 -22.67
N VAL A 206 -38.27 10.49 -23.80
CA VAL A 206 -36.87 10.19 -23.89
C VAL A 206 -36.03 11.06 -22.92
N ALA A 207 -36.35 12.37 -22.82
CA ALA A 207 -35.68 13.26 -21.87
C ALA A 207 -35.93 12.79 -20.42
N GLY A 208 -37.13 12.34 -20.08
CA GLY A 208 -37.45 11.74 -18.78
C GLY A 208 -36.64 10.46 -18.50
N LEU A 209 -36.53 9.57 -19.49
CA LEU A 209 -35.70 8.35 -19.37
C LEU A 209 -34.21 8.67 -19.21
N LEU A 210 -33.68 9.65 -19.95
CA LEU A 210 -32.30 10.09 -19.80
C LEU A 210 -32.05 10.70 -18.42
N TYR A 211 -32.97 11.49 -17.89
CA TYR A 211 -32.90 12.06 -16.54
C TYR A 211 -32.86 10.94 -15.46
N LEU A 212 -33.80 9.99 -15.57
CA LEU A 212 -33.84 8.85 -14.63
C LEU A 212 -32.58 7.96 -14.72
N GLY A 213 -32.11 7.76 -15.95
CA GLY A 213 -30.86 7.02 -16.19
C GLY A 213 -29.64 7.73 -15.59
N ASN A 214 -29.57 9.05 -15.73
CA ASN A 214 -28.49 9.84 -15.11
C ASN A 214 -28.56 9.79 -13.58
N ALA A 215 -29.77 9.94 -13.00
CA ALA A 215 -29.94 9.86 -11.55
C ALA A 215 -29.57 8.49 -10.98
N TRP A 216 -29.92 7.42 -11.70
CA TRP A 216 -29.49 6.07 -11.36
C TRP A 216 -27.97 5.91 -11.45
N TRP A 217 -27.36 6.41 -12.55
CA TRP A 217 -25.91 6.37 -12.73
C TRP A 217 -25.16 7.11 -11.62
N GLU A 218 -25.62 8.31 -11.25
CA GLU A 218 -25.02 9.08 -10.14
C GLU A 218 -25.11 8.35 -8.79
N ALA A 219 -26.16 7.56 -8.58
CA ALA A 219 -26.29 6.73 -7.38
C ALA A 219 -25.28 5.57 -7.40
N VAL A 220 -25.13 4.89 -8.53
CA VAL A 220 -24.15 3.82 -8.72
C VAL A 220 -22.72 4.34 -8.63
N ASP A 221 -22.42 5.49 -9.27
CA ASP A 221 -21.09 6.10 -9.23
C ASP A 221 -20.67 6.49 -7.79
N ARG A 222 -21.62 7.03 -7.01
CA ARG A 222 -21.36 7.33 -5.59
C ARG A 222 -21.10 6.08 -4.77
N ASP A 223 -21.84 5.01 -4.99
CA ASP A 223 -21.63 3.73 -4.30
C ASP A 223 -20.25 3.14 -4.64
N VAL A 224 -19.88 3.11 -5.92
CA VAL A 224 -18.56 2.65 -6.37
C VAL A 224 -17.44 3.51 -5.77
N ARG A 225 -17.59 4.85 -5.83
CA ARG A 225 -16.57 5.77 -5.28
C ARG A 225 -16.42 5.67 -3.76
N SER A 226 -17.49 5.30 -3.05
CA SER A 226 -17.40 5.04 -1.61
C SER A 226 -16.58 3.79 -1.25
N GLY A 227 -16.31 2.93 -2.23
CA GLY A 227 -15.42 1.78 -2.09
C GLY A 227 -13.94 2.07 -2.40
N ILE A 228 -13.59 3.32 -2.79
CA ILE A 228 -12.17 3.71 -2.94
C ILE A 228 -11.50 3.60 -1.59
N PHE A 229 -10.32 2.97 -1.58
CA PHE A 229 -9.58 2.73 -0.35
C PHE A 229 -9.14 4.05 0.29
N GLU A 230 -9.56 4.24 1.51
CA GLU A 230 -9.07 5.28 2.40
C GLU A 230 -8.37 4.61 3.57
N ARG A 231 -7.21 5.15 3.96
CA ARG A 231 -6.49 4.66 5.14
C ARG A 231 -7.28 4.99 6.39
N LEU A 232 -7.12 4.17 7.43
CA LEU A 232 -7.67 4.49 8.73
C LEU A 232 -7.12 5.81 9.23
N THR A 233 -7.99 6.68 9.72
CA THR A 233 -7.60 7.92 10.37
C THR A 233 -7.06 7.61 11.75
N VAL A 234 -5.88 8.17 12.07
CA VAL A 234 -5.21 8.03 13.36
C VAL A 234 -4.78 9.40 13.88
N GLU A 235 -4.61 9.51 15.19
CA GLU A 235 -4.06 10.69 15.86
C GLU A 235 -2.91 10.25 16.78
N GLY A 236 -1.72 10.81 16.53
CA GLY A 236 -0.52 10.59 17.32
C GLY A 236 -0.28 11.75 18.30
N ALA A 237 0.15 11.45 19.51
CA ALA A 237 0.48 12.45 20.52
C ALA A 237 1.60 11.95 21.44
N ILE A 238 2.38 12.91 21.97
CA ILE A 238 3.30 12.64 23.07
C ILE A 238 2.53 12.83 24.39
N VAL A 239 2.43 11.75 25.14
CA VAL A 239 1.77 11.71 26.44
C VAL A 239 2.75 11.39 27.56
N ARG A 240 2.28 11.41 28.81
CA ARG A 240 3.04 10.98 29.98
C ARG A 240 2.50 9.63 30.49
N ASP A 241 3.37 8.65 30.59
CA ASP A 241 3.09 7.37 31.23
C ASP A 241 3.95 7.26 32.51
N GLY A 242 3.34 7.28 33.67
CA GLY A 242 4.07 7.31 34.94
C GLY A 242 5.10 8.44 35.08
N GLY A 243 4.95 9.55 34.32
CA GLY A 243 5.91 10.66 34.26
C GLY A 243 6.92 10.55 33.12
N THR A 244 7.05 9.40 32.47
CA THR A 244 7.94 9.14 31.33
C THR A 244 7.27 9.56 30.01
N PRO A 245 7.98 10.17 29.04
CA PRO A 245 7.42 10.45 27.74
C PRO A 245 7.05 9.16 26.99
N ALA A 246 5.87 9.14 26.38
CA ALA A 246 5.42 8.03 25.56
C ALA A 246 4.74 8.55 24.30
N LEU A 247 4.89 7.82 23.21
CA LEU A 247 4.12 8.03 21.99
C LEU A 247 2.83 7.23 22.10
N GLU A 248 1.71 7.93 21.98
CA GLU A 248 0.39 7.35 21.90
C GLU A 248 -0.17 7.54 20.50
N ILE A 249 -0.77 6.52 19.92
CA ILE A 249 -1.50 6.58 18.67
C ILE A 249 -2.90 6.01 18.87
N THR A 250 -3.90 6.77 18.46
CA THR A 250 -5.31 6.40 18.56
C THR A 250 -5.93 6.29 17.17
N ILE A 251 -6.56 5.17 16.87
CA ILE A 251 -7.35 4.97 15.65
C ILE A 251 -8.67 5.70 15.84
N THR A 252 -8.84 6.85 15.18
CA THR A 252 -10.02 7.73 15.29
C THR A 252 -11.03 7.49 14.18
N ASP A 253 -10.76 6.59 13.26
CA ASP A 253 -11.60 6.27 12.13
C ASP A 253 -13.03 5.88 12.55
N PRO A 254 -14.09 6.43 11.92
CA PRO A 254 -15.47 6.10 12.25
C PRO A 254 -15.80 4.60 12.14
N ALA A 255 -15.19 3.90 11.20
CA ALA A 255 -15.40 2.46 11.01
C ALA A 255 -14.79 1.62 12.15
N TRP A 256 -13.84 2.20 12.91
CA TRP A 256 -13.21 1.55 14.07
C TRP A 256 -13.92 1.82 15.38
N ARG A 257 -14.65 2.94 15.45
CA ARG A 257 -15.31 3.38 16.69
C ARG A 257 -16.39 2.42 17.17
N GLY A 258 -16.53 2.31 18.49
CA GLY A 258 -17.57 1.49 19.12
C GLY A 258 -17.27 0.00 19.13
N ARG A 259 -16.04 -0.41 18.89
CA ARG A 259 -15.59 -1.79 19.07
C ARG A 259 -15.09 -1.99 20.49
N ASP A 260 -15.55 -3.06 21.14
CA ASP A 260 -15.09 -3.43 22.49
C ASP A 260 -13.73 -4.14 22.49
N TRP A 261 -13.23 -4.52 21.33
CA TRP A 261 -11.98 -5.27 21.13
C TRP A 261 -11.27 -4.81 19.83
N SER A 262 -9.95 -4.95 19.80
CA SER A 262 -9.16 -4.66 18.62
C SER A 262 -9.17 -5.86 17.67
N PRO A 263 -9.60 -5.72 16.40
CA PRO A 263 -9.64 -6.80 15.42
C PRO A 263 -8.27 -7.02 14.74
N LEU A 264 -7.17 -6.80 15.45
CA LEU A 264 -5.82 -6.98 14.94
C LEU A 264 -5.28 -8.36 15.25
N VAL A 265 -4.49 -8.89 14.33
CA VAL A 265 -3.70 -10.10 14.54
C VAL A 265 -2.23 -9.74 14.66
N PRO A 266 -1.47 -10.49 15.49
CA PRO A 266 -0.04 -10.21 15.64
C PRO A 266 0.74 -10.49 14.34
N ASP A 267 1.64 -9.59 13.99
CA ASP A 267 2.72 -9.80 13.06
C ASP A 267 4.01 -9.98 13.86
N HIS A 268 4.70 -11.10 13.73
CA HIS A 268 5.86 -11.46 14.57
C HIS A 268 5.63 -11.33 16.10
N GLY A 269 4.38 -11.54 16.53
CA GLY A 269 3.98 -11.41 17.93
C GLY A 269 3.66 -9.98 18.38
N LYS A 270 3.71 -8.99 17.48
CA LYS A 270 3.40 -7.58 17.73
C LYS A 270 2.13 -7.17 17.00
N LEU A 271 1.22 -6.46 17.69
CA LEU A 271 -0.04 -5.99 17.09
C LEU A 271 0.17 -4.79 16.14
N MET A 272 1.26 -4.05 16.34
CA MET A 272 1.64 -2.91 15.51
C MET A 272 3.15 -2.82 15.42
N HIS A 273 3.68 -2.70 14.19
CA HIS A 273 5.05 -2.28 13.93
C HIS A 273 5.03 -0.78 13.63
N MET A 274 5.66 0.01 14.47
CA MET A 274 5.64 1.46 14.33
C MET A 274 7.03 1.97 13.99
N PHE A 275 7.08 2.77 12.93
CA PHE A 275 8.29 3.44 12.46
C PHE A 275 8.15 4.93 12.69
N VAL A 276 9.12 5.49 13.40
CA VAL A 276 9.19 6.92 13.72
C VAL A 276 10.35 7.50 12.92
N VAL A 277 10.05 8.38 11.96
CA VAL A 277 11.04 8.89 11.00
C VAL A 277 11.16 10.41 11.13
N GLY A 278 12.36 10.88 11.42
CA GLY A 278 12.64 12.32 11.52
C GLY A 278 12.43 13.06 10.21
N ALA A 279 11.67 14.14 10.22
CA ALA A 279 11.36 14.95 9.06
C ALA A 279 11.87 16.39 9.23
N PRO A 280 12.40 17.01 8.18
CA PRO A 280 12.66 16.45 6.83
C PRO A 280 14.02 15.75 6.69
N GLY A 281 14.86 15.70 7.75
CA GLY A 281 16.28 15.34 7.68
C GLY A 281 16.59 13.87 7.49
N MET A 282 15.65 12.95 7.72
CA MET A 282 15.85 11.50 7.71
C MET A 282 17.04 11.05 8.61
N ASP A 283 17.40 11.85 9.59
CA ASP A 283 18.56 11.69 10.48
C ASP A 283 18.22 11.05 11.83
N ALA A 284 16.95 10.71 12.02
CA ALA A 284 16.42 10.02 13.18
C ALA A 284 15.42 8.96 12.74
N PHE A 285 15.50 7.76 13.31
CA PHE A 285 14.66 6.63 12.99
C PHE A 285 14.45 5.75 14.22
N ALA A 286 13.24 5.26 14.42
CA ALA A 286 13.00 4.19 15.36
C ALA A 286 12.01 3.17 14.79
N HIS A 287 12.21 1.91 15.15
CA HIS A 287 11.26 0.82 14.95
C HIS A 287 10.87 0.32 16.33
N VAL A 288 9.62 0.53 16.70
CA VAL A 288 9.09 0.26 18.05
C VAL A 288 7.74 -0.47 17.95
N HIS A 289 7.34 -1.10 19.06
CA HIS A 289 6.18 -1.99 19.07
C HIS A 289 5.16 -1.53 20.14
N PRO A 290 4.26 -0.60 19.80
CA PRO A 290 3.25 -0.11 20.72
C PRO A 290 2.34 -1.23 21.22
N VAL A 291 2.04 -1.18 22.51
CA VAL A 291 1.09 -2.09 23.15
C VAL A 291 -0.30 -1.46 23.23
N PRO A 292 -1.39 -2.24 23.15
CA PRO A 292 -2.73 -1.72 23.25
C PRO A 292 -3.02 -1.24 24.68
N VAL A 293 -3.56 -0.02 24.79
CA VAL A 293 -4.12 0.54 26.03
C VAL A 293 -5.62 0.26 26.11
N ASP A 294 -6.27 0.31 24.97
CA ASP A 294 -7.66 -0.08 24.77
C ASP A 294 -7.86 -0.63 23.33
N SER A 295 -9.11 -0.77 22.87
CA SER A 295 -9.42 -1.35 21.56
C SER A 295 -8.95 -0.51 20.36
N SER A 296 -8.58 0.76 20.56
CA SER A 296 -8.22 1.71 19.50
C SER A 296 -6.94 2.49 19.80
N THR A 297 -6.44 2.46 21.04
CA THR A 297 -5.30 3.26 21.48
C THR A 297 -4.11 2.34 21.76
N PHE A 298 -2.97 2.72 21.20
CA PHE A 298 -1.69 2.02 21.35
C PHE A 298 -0.66 2.98 21.92
N ARG A 299 0.24 2.48 22.75
CA ARG A 299 1.24 3.31 23.42
C ARG A 299 2.59 2.60 23.49
N VAL A 300 3.67 3.39 23.36
CA VAL A 300 5.04 2.91 23.50
C VAL A 300 5.86 3.99 24.19
N PRO A 301 6.84 3.66 25.05
CA PRO A 301 7.79 4.64 25.57
C PRO A 301 8.41 5.43 24.39
N TRP A 302 8.59 6.74 24.58
CA TRP A 302 9.27 7.52 23.53
C TRP A 302 10.69 6.95 23.34
N PRO A 303 11.07 6.56 22.11
CA PRO A 303 12.42 6.08 21.85
C PRO A 303 13.44 7.20 22.07
N ASP A 304 14.72 6.85 22.24
CA ASP A 304 15.80 7.83 22.45
C ASP A 304 16.08 8.63 21.17
N LEU A 305 15.12 9.49 20.82
CA LEU A 305 15.17 10.37 19.66
C LEU A 305 15.10 11.85 20.13
N PRO A 306 15.81 12.78 19.43
CA PRO A 306 15.83 14.19 19.79
C PRO A 306 14.46 14.86 19.59
N PRO A 307 14.24 16.07 20.15
CA PRO A 307 13.09 16.88 19.79
C PRO A 307 13.07 17.21 18.30
N GLY A 308 11.89 17.18 17.67
CA GLY A 308 11.76 17.42 16.25
C GLY A 308 10.36 17.12 15.70
N GLU A 309 10.22 17.16 14.39
CA GLU A 309 9.04 16.69 13.67
C GLU A 309 9.30 15.27 13.18
N TYR A 310 8.31 14.40 13.37
CA TYR A 310 8.40 12.98 13.02
C TYR A 310 7.18 12.53 12.24
N ARG A 311 7.42 11.80 11.15
CA ARG A 311 6.39 11.01 10.48
C ARG A 311 6.29 9.67 11.18
N ILE A 312 5.06 9.26 11.43
CA ILE A 312 4.74 7.99 12.08
C ILE A 312 4.09 7.08 11.06
N TYR A 313 4.60 5.86 10.93
CA TYR A 313 4.03 4.80 10.10
C TYR A 313 3.76 3.59 10.99
N GLY A 314 2.51 3.15 11.06
CA GLY A 314 2.12 2.00 11.88
C GLY A 314 1.55 0.89 11.00
N ASP A 315 2.27 -0.23 10.88
CA ASP A 315 1.80 -1.40 10.16
C ASP A 315 0.93 -2.25 11.07
N ILE A 316 -0.27 -2.52 10.61
CA ILE A 316 -1.27 -3.34 11.29
C ILE A 316 -1.87 -4.37 10.36
N VAL A 317 -2.26 -5.52 10.91
CA VAL A 317 -2.95 -6.59 10.19
C VAL A 317 -4.28 -6.87 10.86
N GLN A 318 -5.36 -6.80 10.09
CA GLN A 318 -6.70 -7.13 10.58
C GLN A 318 -6.94 -8.65 10.60
N GLU A 319 -7.94 -9.09 11.37
CA GLU A 319 -8.32 -10.50 11.49
C GLU A 319 -8.70 -11.19 10.17
N SER A 320 -8.99 -10.42 9.12
CA SER A 320 -9.19 -10.91 7.76
C SER A 320 -7.89 -11.21 7.01
N GLY A 321 -6.72 -10.86 7.58
CA GLY A 321 -5.43 -10.85 6.90
C GLY A 321 -5.20 -9.59 6.05
N PHE A 322 -6.06 -8.57 6.15
CA PHE A 322 -5.88 -7.29 5.47
C PHE A 322 -4.81 -6.46 6.18
N ALA A 323 -3.67 -6.28 5.53
CA ALA A 323 -2.57 -5.44 6.02
C ALA A 323 -2.72 -4.01 5.51
N GLN A 324 -2.44 -3.03 6.37
CA GLN A 324 -2.36 -1.63 6.00
C GLN A 324 -1.41 -0.86 6.92
N THR A 325 -0.89 0.25 6.42
CA THR A 325 -0.06 1.19 7.18
C THR A 325 -0.89 2.43 7.52
N VAL A 326 -1.04 2.75 8.80
CA VAL A 326 -1.60 4.01 9.28
C VAL A 326 -0.49 5.06 9.35
N VAL A 327 -0.82 6.33 9.14
CA VAL A 327 0.17 7.42 9.03
C VAL A 327 -0.30 8.64 9.79
N ASP A 328 0.62 9.23 10.54
CA ASP A 328 0.44 10.56 11.14
C ASP A 328 1.78 11.31 11.24
N THR A 329 1.74 12.54 11.71
CA THR A 329 2.91 13.38 11.98
C THR A 329 2.82 13.97 13.37
N VAL A 330 3.87 13.78 14.17
CA VAL A 330 3.95 14.36 15.51
C VAL A 330 5.10 15.33 15.63
N THR A 331 4.87 16.41 16.38
CA THR A 331 5.92 17.36 16.76
C THR A 331 6.27 17.14 18.22
N VAL A 332 7.53 16.93 18.50
CA VAL A 332 8.05 16.64 19.83
C VAL A 332 8.90 17.81 20.32
N ASP A 333 8.39 18.53 21.30
CA ASP A 333 9.11 19.62 21.95
C ASP A 333 10.09 19.10 22.99
N ALA A 334 11.21 19.81 23.18
CA ALA A 334 12.21 19.45 24.21
C ALA A 334 11.59 19.37 25.63
N ALA A 335 10.61 20.22 25.93
CA ALA A 335 9.90 20.18 27.20
C ALA A 335 9.07 18.90 27.42
N ALA A 336 8.60 18.28 26.33
CA ALA A 336 7.86 17.03 26.41
C ALA A 336 8.77 15.85 26.78
N LEU A 337 10.06 15.93 26.50
CA LEU A 337 11.06 14.88 26.76
C LEU A 337 11.74 15.01 28.13
N VAL A 338 11.49 16.07 28.90
CA VAL A 338 12.08 16.22 30.23
C VAL A 338 11.47 15.18 31.18
N VAL A 339 12.26 14.26 31.69
CA VAL A 339 11.86 13.32 32.75
C VAL A 339 12.04 14.02 34.10
N PRO A 340 11.01 14.12 34.93
CA PRO A 340 11.16 14.69 36.28
C PRO A 340 12.10 13.83 37.14
N GLU A 341 12.89 14.46 38.01
CA GLU A 341 13.89 13.78 38.90
C GLU A 341 13.21 12.82 39.89
N GLU A 342 11.92 13.01 40.17
CA GLU A 342 11.10 12.20 41.06
C GLU A 342 10.10 11.31 40.28
N VAL A 343 10.54 10.61 39.26
CA VAL A 343 9.70 9.56 38.65
C VAL A 343 9.72 8.35 39.59
N GLY A 344 8.62 8.15 40.32
CA GLY A 344 8.40 6.94 41.11
C GLY A 344 8.41 5.71 40.20
N GLU A 345 8.58 4.51 40.79
CA GLU A 345 8.50 3.21 40.11
C GLU A 345 7.08 2.92 39.53
N GLY A 346 6.61 3.75 38.58
CA GLY A 346 5.23 3.77 38.13
C GLY A 346 5.03 3.88 36.62
N ALA A 347 6.09 3.69 35.78
CA ALA A 347 5.86 3.51 34.36
C ALA A 347 5.34 2.10 34.12
N ASP A 348 4.10 1.99 33.63
CA ASP A 348 3.47 0.69 33.32
C ASP A 348 4.03 0.09 32.02
N LEU A 349 4.68 0.92 31.18
CA LEU A 349 5.26 0.50 29.91
C LEU A 349 6.76 0.20 30.05
N LEU A 350 7.13 -1.03 29.71
CA LEU A 350 8.52 -1.43 29.56
C LEU A 350 8.91 -1.37 28.07
N PRO A 351 10.16 -0.93 27.76
CA PRO A 351 10.68 -1.05 26.40
C PRO A 351 10.66 -2.51 25.94
N ASP A 352 10.23 -2.72 24.69
CA ASP A 352 10.32 -4.05 24.08
C ASP A 352 11.78 -4.38 23.74
N PRO A 353 12.29 -5.59 23.96
CA PRO A 353 13.67 -5.94 23.64
C PRO A 353 14.01 -5.91 22.14
N ASP A 354 12.98 -5.84 21.30
CA ASP A 354 13.12 -5.71 19.86
C ASP A 354 12.95 -4.25 19.36
N ASP A 355 12.64 -3.30 20.28
CA ASP A 355 12.64 -1.86 19.96
C ASP A 355 14.04 -1.36 19.66
N SER A 356 14.13 -0.43 18.71
CA SER A 356 15.41 0.19 18.34
C SER A 356 15.24 1.65 17.96
N ALA A 357 16.24 2.46 18.28
CA ALA A 357 16.35 3.84 17.84
C ALA A 357 17.73 4.06 17.18
N TRP A 358 17.73 4.94 16.19
CA TRP A 358 18.93 5.30 15.45
C TRP A 358 18.91 6.81 15.18
N THR A 359 20.06 7.42 15.33
CA THR A 359 20.31 8.81 14.94
C THR A 359 21.62 8.92 14.18
N GLY A 360 21.65 9.68 13.12
CA GLY A 360 22.85 9.83 12.33
C GLY A 360 22.57 10.41 10.95
N ARG A 361 23.53 10.30 10.07
CA ARG A 361 23.38 10.68 8.67
C ARG A 361 23.40 9.41 7.81
N PRO A 362 22.38 9.20 6.95
CA PRO A 362 22.40 8.08 6.02
C PRO A 362 23.65 8.14 5.11
N MET A 363 24.21 6.96 4.82
CA MET A 363 25.37 6.83 3.94
C MET A 363 24.91 6.95 2.47
N ALA A 364 25.43 7.94 1.76
CA ALA A 364 25.15 8.07 0.33
C ALA A 364 25.72 6.89 -0.48
N LEU A 365 24.95 6.34 -1.40
CA LEU A 365 25.39 5.31 -2.34
C LEU A 365 26.29 5.92 -3.43
N ALA A 366 27.44 6.48 -3.02
CA ALA A 366 28.42 7.09 -3.90
C ALA A 366 29.79 6.43 -3.73
N GLY A 367 30.41 6.00 -4.82
CA GLY A 367 31.75 5.40 -4.79
C GLY A 367 31.79 3.86 -4.75
N PRO A 368 32.95 3.24 -4.70
CA PRO A 368 33.12 1.78 -4.88
C PRO A 368 32.66 0.93 -3.68
N ARG A 369 32.57 1.53 -2.49
CA ARG A 369 32.02 0.90 -1.28
C ARG A 369 31.09 1.85 -0.58
N SER A 370 29.93 1.36 -0.18
CA SER A 370 28.97 2.08 0.64
C SER A 370 28.81 1.28 1.93
N GLU A 371 29.39 1.81 3.01
CA GLU A 371 29.54 1.16 4.30
C GLU A 371 28.91 2.04 5.38
N ALA A 372 27.93 1.53 6.09
CA ALA A 372 27.32 2.19 7.24
C ALA A 372 27.87 1.58 8.53
N PRO A 373 28.49 2.36 9.44
CA PRO A 373 28.94 1.87 10.73
C PRO A 373 27.76 1.53 11.62
N LEU A 374 27.84 0.40 12.32
CA LEU A 374 26.87 -0.02 13.32
C LEU A 374 27.37 0.31 14.75
N ALA A 375 26.44 0.39 15.69
CA ALA A 375 26.72 0.85 17.05
C ALA A 375 27.63 -0.09 17.88
N ASP A 376 27.84 -1.34 17.44
CA ASP A 376 28.73 -2.34 18.04
C ASP A 376 30.13 -2.37 17.42
N GLY A 377 30.43 -1.49 16.47
CA GLY A 377 31.67 -1.46 15.70
C GLY A 377 31.66 -2.35 14.45
N SER A 378 30.55 -3.06 14.19
CA SER A 378 30.32 -3.78 12.93
C SER A 378 30.09 -2.81 11.79
N ILE A 379 30.20 -3.31 10.56
CA ILE A 379 29.97 -2.53 9.34
C ILE A 379 28.89 -3.22 8.51
N LEU A 380 27.88 -2.45 8.10
CA LEU A 380 26.90 -2.88 7.12
C LEU A 380 27.31 -2.35 5.74
N GLU A 381 27.62 -3.26 4.82
CA GLU A 381 28.06 -2.95 3.46
C GLU A 381 26.91 -3.18 2.48
N TRP A 382 26.61 -2.19 1.64
CA TRP A 382 25.71 -2.35 0.50
C TRP A 382 26.36 -3.17 -0.60
N GLN A 383 25.70 -4.25 -1.03
CA GLN A 383 26.18 -5.15 -2.09
C GLN A 383 25.26 -5.16 -3.31
N GLY A 384 24.11 -4.49 -3.25
CA GLY A 384 23.13 -4.42 -4.33
C GLY A 384 23.54 -3.49 -5.46
N ASP A 385 22.70 -3.45 -6.48
CA ASP A 385 22.85 -2.52 -7.59
C ASP A 385 22.77 -1.07 -7.11
N ARG A 386 23.44 -0.17 -7.81
CA ARG A 386 23.49 1.26 -7.46
C ARG A 386 22.69 2.12 -8.43
N GLU A 387 22.42 1.59 -9.61
CA GLU A 387 21.49 2.19 -10.58
C GLU A 387 20.10 1.64 -10.32
N LEU A 388 19.36 2.32 -9.46
CA LEU A 388 18.00 1.94 -9.10
C LEU A 388 17.01 2.66 -10.02
N ARG A 389 16.02 1.92 -10.53
CA ARG A 389 14.99 2.44 -11.43
C ARG A 389 13.59 2.11 -10.94
N VAL A 390 12.65 2.96 -11.36
CA VAL A 390 11.21 2.74 -11.07
C VAL A 390 10.72 1.45 -11.72
N ASP A 391 9.92 0.68 -10.98
CA ASP A 391 9.27 -0.57 -11.39
C ASP A 391 10.26 -1.69 -11.86
N GLU A 392 11.57 -1.50 -11.68
CA GLU A 392 12.58 -2.52 -11.94
C GLU A 392 12.76 -3.41 -10.71
N GLU A 393 12.58 -4.72 -10.89
CA GLU A 393 12.77 -5.70 -9.82
C GLU A 393 14.25 -5.77 -9.45
N THR A 394 14.56 -5.52 -8.18
CA THR A 394 15.91 -5.56 -7.64
C THR A 394 15.96 -6.32 -6.32
N VAL A 395 17.14 -6.78 -5.95
CA VAL A 395 17.41 -7.33 -4.63
C VAL A 395 18.33 -6.35 -3.89
N LEU A 396 17.77 -5.70 -2.87
CA LEU A 396 18.57 -4.88 -1.97
C LEU A 396 19.40 -5.82 -1.09
N SER A 397 20.69 -5.97 -1.41
CA SER A 397 21.60 -6.91 -0.76
C SER A 397 22.61 -6.19 0.12
N PHE A 398 22.80 -6.68 1.32
CA PHE A 398 23.72 -6.11 2.31
C PHE A 398 24.55 -7.21 2.97
N ARG A 399 25.77 -6.86 3.37
CA ARG A 399 26.61 -7.74 4.16
C ARG A 399 27.03 -7.06 5.45
N VAL A 400 26.92 -7.79 6.55
CA VAL A 400 27.41 -7.35 7.86
C VAL A 400 28.78 -7.95 8.10
N TRP A 401 29.75 -7.09 8.36
CA TRP A 401 31.09 -7.45 8.79
C TRP A 401 31.22 -7.20 10.28
N ASP A 402 31.77 -8.15 11.02
CA ASP A 402 32.07 -7.98 12.43
C ASP A 402 33.30 -7.04 12.62
N PRO A 403 33.64 -6.61 13.85
CA PRO A 403 34.80 -5.78 14.09
C PRO A 403 36.17 -6.42 13.70
N ASP A 404 36.20 -7.73 13.52
CA ASP A 404 37.39 -8.49 13.04
C ASP A 404 37.41 -8.64 11.51
N GLU A 405 36.54 -7.92 10.77
CA GLU A 405 36.41 -8.00 9.31
C GLU A 405 36.00 -9.39 8.79
N LYS A 406 35.26 -10.17 9.60
CA LYS A 406 34.67 -11.45 9.20
C LYS A 406 33.18 -11.28 8.94
N PRO A 407 32.56 -12.14 8.09
CA PRO A 407 31.10 -12.18 7.97
C PRO A 407 30.45 -12.39 9.34
N ALA A 408 29.61 -11.48 9.75
CA ALA A 408 29.01 -11.46 11.07
C ALA A 408 27.98 -12.60 11.26
N GLU A 409 27.96 -13.18 12.47
CA GLU A 409 26.87 -14.06 12.89
C GLU A 409 25.69 -13.17 13.32
N LEU A 410 24.53 -13.40 12.71
CA LEU A 410 23.29 -12.65 12.97
C LEU A 410 22.33 -13.53 13.77
N GLU A 411 21.75 -12.93 14.80
CA GLU A 411 20.68 -13.53 15.60
C GLU A 411 19.32 -13.32 14.92
N PRO A 412 18.32 -14.19 15.18
CA PRO A 412 16.97 -13.94 14.75
C PRO A 412 16.42 -12.62 15.35
N TYR A 413 15.93 -11.74 14.49
CA TYR A 413 15.24 -10.52 14.86
C TYR A 413 13.75 -10.71 14.53
N MET A 414 12.91 -10.84 15.55
CA MET A 414 11.49 -11.18 15.42
C MET A 414 11.23 -12.39 14.51
N GLY A 415 12.05 -13.45 14.66
CA GLY A 415 11.93 -14.69 13.88
C GLY A 415 12.52 -14.65 12.47
N MET A 416 13.06 -13.52 12.01
CA MET A 416 13.73 -13.34 10.73
C MET A 416 15.20 -12.94 10.90
N ARG A 417 15.99 -12.98 9.83
CA ARG A 417 17.40 -12.58 9.87
C ARG A 417 17.60 -11.08 9.98
N SER A 418 16.64 -10.30 9.48
CA SER A 418 16.71 -8.85 9.41
C SER A 418 15.36 -8.26 9.06
N HIS A 419 15.22 -6.94 9.27
CA HIS A 419 14.13 -6.11 8.76
C HIS A 419 14.73 -4.89 8.08
N ALA A 420 13.98 -4.29 7.15
CA ALA A 420 14.33 -2.99 6.62
C ALA A 420 13.09 -2.12 6.49
N ALA A 421 13.29 -0.82 6.60
CA ALA A 421 12.29 0.18 6.26
C ALA A 421 12.88 1.12 5.24
N LEU A 422 12.08 1.56 4.29
CA LEU A 422 12.49 2.59 3.36
C LEU A 422 11.39 3.64 3.20
N THR A 423 11.81 4.88 3.01
CA THR A 423 10.89 5.96 2.67
C THR A 423 11.51 6.86 1.62
N ARG A 424 10.67 7.43 0.74
CA ARG A 424 11.09 8.56 -0.07
C ARG A 424 11.15 9.81 0.83
N ASP A 425 12.11 10.69 0.61
CA ASP A 425 12.42 11.81 1.52
C ASP A 425 11.24 12.75 1.76
N ASP A 426 10.29 12.85 0.83
CA ASP A 426 9.04 13.60 1.01
C ASP A 426 7.97 12.83 1.83
N GLY A 427 8.22 11.55 2.16
CA GLY A 427 7.29 10.68 2.89
C GLY A 427 6.13 10.13 2.06
N ALA A 428 6.12 10.36 0.75
CA ALA A 428 5.05 9.86 -0.12
C ALA A 428 5.11 8.35 -0.33
N VAL A 429 6.28 7.73 -0.14
CA VAL A 429 6.48 6.29 -0.15
C VAL A 429 7.05 5.86 1.18
N PHE A 430 6.48 4.85 1.79
CA PHE A 430 7.03 4.13 2.95
C PHE A 430 6.76 2.64 2.76
N VAL A 431 7.75 1.80 3.02
CA VAL A 431 7.62 0.34 2.94
C VAL A 431 8.43 -0.33 4.04
N HIS A 432 7.82 -1.27 4.72
CA HIS A 432 8.47 -2.22 5.60
C HIS A 432 8.83 -3.48 4.81
N LEU A 433 10.08 -3.90 4.87
CA LEU A 433 10.63 -5.01 4.09
C LEU A 433 11.11 -6.15 4.99
N HIS A 434 10.81 -7.36 4.54
CA HIS A 434 11.31 -8.59 5.10
C HIS A 434 12.23 -9.31 4.10
N PRO A 435 13.12 -10.21 4.52
CA PRO A 435 13.85 -11.08 3.59
C PRO A 435 12.92 -11.92 2.69
N ALA A 436 11.72 -12.22 3.18
CA ALA A 436 10.67 -12.87 2.41
C ALA A 436 9.94 -11.93 1.42
N GLY A 437 10.21 -10.63 1.43
CA GLY A 437 9.58 -9.63 0.57
C GLY A 437 8.77 -8.58 1.33
N THR A 438 7.69 -8.11 0.71
CA THR A 438 6.82 -7.04 1.27
C THR A 438 5.59 -7.58 1.99
N ILE A 439 5.48 -8.89 2.14
CA ILE A 439 4.32 -9.51 2.80
C ILE A 439 4.40 -9.37 4.32
N SER A 440 3.26 -9.14 4.96
CA SER A 440 3.13 -9.24 6.40
C SER A 440 3.02 -10.72 6.82
N MET A 441 3.74 -11.10 7.85
CA MET A 441 3.67 -12.47 8.40
C MET A 441 2.35 -12.71 9.15
N GLY A 442 1.77 -11.64 9.71
CA GLY A 442 0.42 -11.69 10.26
C GLY A 442 -0.62 -12.04 9.18
N SER A 443 -0.55 -11.41 8.01
CA SER A 443 -1.40 -11.78 6.86
C SER A 443 -1.17 -13.22 6.43
N LEU A 444 0.08 -13.65 6.35
CA LEU A 444 0.42 -15.03 5.99
C LEU A 444 -0.16 -16.03 7.01
N SER A 445 -0.06 -15.73 8.32
CA SER A 445 -0.57 -16.62 9.38
C SER A 445 -2.09 -16.83 9.31
N VAL A 446 -2.84 -15.80 8.85
CA VAL A 446 -4.30 -15.85 8.71
C VAL A 446 -4.73 -16.53 7.40
N LEU A 447 -4.00 -16.25 6.32
CA LEU A 447 -4.42 -16.61 4.96
C LEU A 447 -3.81 -17.93 4.47
N ALA A 448 -2.66 -18.35 5.01
CA ALA A 448 -2.04 -19.61 4.61
C ALA A 448 -2.88 -20.82 5.11
N PRO A 449 -2.97 -21.90 4.35
CA PRO A 449 -3.55 -23.16 4.82
C PRO A 449 -2.84 -23.69 6.07
N GLU A 450 -3.58 -24.39 6.95
CA GLU A 450 -3.00 -25.02 8.14
C GLU A 450 -1.83 -25.95 7.76
N GLY A 451 -0.69 -25.79 8.44
CA GLY A 451 0.51 -26.59 8.20
C GLY A 451 1.39 -26.10 7.04
N SER A 452 1.07 -24.96 6.43
CA SER A 452 1.97 -24.31 5.46
C SER A 452 3.29 -23.93 6.11
N PRO A 453 4.44 -24.12 5.47
CA PRO A 453 5.71 -23.63 5.96
C PRO A 453 5.62 -22.10 6.13
N MET A 454 6.04 -21.60 7.29
CA MET A 454 6.15 -20.15 7.47
C MET A 454 7.24 -19.60 6.52
N ALA A 455 6.91 -18.59 5.73
CA ALA A 455 7.90 -17.89 4.92
C ALA A 455 8.94 -17.26 5.85
N GLY A 456 10.21 -17.59 5.66
CA GLY A 456 11.31 -17.13 6.54
C GLY A 456 12.45 -18.14 6.63
N GLY A 457 12.20 -19.39 6.22
CA GLY A 457 13.23 -20.42 6.06
C GLY A 457 13.86 -20.43 4.66
N GLY A 458 14.01 -19.27 4.01
CA GLY A 458 14.70 -19.17 2.72
C GLY A 458 16.07 -19.87 2.78
N THR A 459 16.48 -20.44 1.67
CA THR A 459 17.79 -21.07 1.45
C THR A 459 18.86 -20.37 2.29
N ALA A 460 19.62 -21.16 3.04
CA ALA A 460 20.61 -20.65 3.99
C ALA A 460 21.47 -19.57 3.30
N ALA A 461 21.08 -18.30 3.48
CA ALA A 461 21.86 -17.19 2.96
C ALA A 461 23.26 -17.24 3.58
N PRO A 462 24.31 -16.84 2.88
CA PRO A 462 25.66 -16.80 3.41
C PRO A 462 25.71 -16.05 4.74
N ALA A 463 26.71 -16.38 5.58
CA ALA A 463 26.89 -15.69 6.86
C ALA A 463 26.99 -14.17 6.62
N GLY A 464 26.31 -13.40 7.47
CA GLY A 464 26.30 -11.94 7.41
C GLY A 464 25.52 -11.32 6.24
N VAL A 465 24.97 -12.09 5.32
CA VAL A 465 24.19 -11.54 4.18
C VAL A 465 22.71 -11.46 4.51
N VAL A 466 22.11 -10.31 4.17
CA VAL A 466 20.68 -10.05 4.25
C VAL A 466 20.20 -9.43 2.94
N GLU A 467 19.04 -9.85 2.45
CA GLU A 467 18.54 -9.49 1.14
C GLU A 467 17.04 -9.19 1.21
N PHE A 468 16.60 -8.21 0.43
CA PHE A 468 15.21 -7.79 0.37
C PHE A 468 14.80 -7.62 -1.10
N PRO A 469 13.91 -8.47 -1.64
CA PRO A 469 13.37 -8.29 -2.97
C PRO A 469 12.39 -7.11 -3.00
N PHE A 470 12.59 -6.18 -3.93
CA PHE A 470 11.79 -4.97 -4.03
C PHE A 470 11.82 -4.35 -5.43
N ALA A 471 10.87 -3.47 -5.74
CA ALA A 471 10.94 -2.51 -6.84
C ALA A 471 10.39 -1.17 -6.36
N PHE A 472 11.12 -0.10 -6.67
CA PHE A 472 10.76 1.24 -6.26
C PHE A 472 9.55 1.75 -7.07
N PRO A 473 8.46 2.21 -6.42
CA PRO A 473 7.24 2.59 -7.15
C PRO A 473 7.30 3.97 -7.80
N GLN A 474 8.27 4.81 -7.41
CA GLN A 474 8.37 6.20 -7.86
C GLN A 474 9.83 6.66 -7.87
N PRO A 475 10.22 7.60 -8.76
CA PRO A 475 11.57 8.17 -8.76
C PRO A 475 11.76 9.14 -7.59
N GLY A 476 12.99 9.36 -7.19
CA GLY A 476 13.38 10.34 -6.16
C GLY A 476 14.47 9.85 -5.23
N GLU A 477 14.70 10.63 -4.18
CA GLU A 477 15.65 10.28 -3.11
C GLU A 477 14.93 9.42 -2.07
N TYR A 478 15.59 8.34 -1.67
CA TYR A 478 15.10 7.39 -0.67
C TYR A 478 16.11 7.19 0.42
N THR A 479 15.62 7.06 1.64
CA THR A 479 16.42 6.59 2.78
C THR A 479 15.97 5.18 3.14
N ILE A 480 16.97 4.29 3.31
CA ILE A 480 16.78 2.86 3.60
C ILE A 480 17.48 2.56 4.91
N TRP A 481 16.72 2.13 5.92
CA TRP A 481 17.23 1.64 7.20
C TRP A 481 17.20 0.12 7.21
N VAL A 482 18.33 -0.50 7.49
CA VAL A 482 18.47 -1.97 7.58
C VAL A 482 18.78 -2.33 9.02
N GLN A 483 18.03 -3.27 9.56
CA GLN A 483 18.14 -3.69 10.95
C GLN A 483 18.54 -5.15 11.04
N VAL A 484 19.54 -5.42 11.86
CA VAL A 484 20.04 -6.76 12.18
C VAL A 484 20.20 -6.91 13.69
N LYS A 485 20.13 -8.13 14.19
CA LYS A 485 20.33 -8.41 15.63
C LYS A 485 21.64 -9.14 15.85
N ARG A 486 22.44 -8.63 16.78
CA ARG A 486 23.71 -9.22 17.23
C ARG A 486 23.88 -8.98 18.73
N GLU A 487 24.39 -10.01 19.43
CA GLU A 487 24.67 -9.94 20.87
C GLU A 487 23.50 -9.37 21.69
N GLY A 488 22.27 -9.81 21.34
CA GLY A 488 21.04 -9.38 21.96
C GLY A 488 20.59 -7.94 21.63
N ARG A 489 21.28 -7.22 20.74
CA ARG A 489 20.99 -5.83 20.39
C ARG A 489 20.57 -5.69 18.93
N VAL A 490 19.54 -4.87 18.69
CA VAL A 490 19.17 -4.46 17.34
C VAL A 490 20.07 -3.32 16.87
N LEU A 491 20.72 -3.50 15.74
CA LEU A 491 21.65 -2.57 15.12
C LEU A 491 21.03 -2.05 13.82
N THR A 492 21.10 -0.75 13.58
CA THR A 492 20.54 -0.09 12.40
C THR A 492 21.62 0.60 11.59
N GLY A 493 21.69 0.30 10.30
CA GLY A 493 22.50 1.05 9.33
C GLY A 493 21.56 1.75 8.32
N ALA A 494 21.94 2.96 7.89
CA ALA A 494 21.11 3.76 7.00
C ALA A 494 21.85 4.15 5.72
N PHE A 495 21.15 4.06 4.58
CA PHE A 495 21.64 4.41 3.26
C PHE A 495 20.71 5.39 2.56
N GLN A 496 21.26 6.29 1.77
CA GLN A 496 20.53 7.18 0.89
C GLN A 496 20.76 6.77 -0.57
N ALA A 497 19.68 6.53 -1.28
CA ALA A 497 19.67 6.03 -2.65
C ALA A 497 18.85 6.95 -3.56
N THR A 498 19.36 7.20 -4.77
CA THR A 498 18.62 7.90 -5.83
C THR A 498 17.98 6.90 -6.76
N VAL A 499 16.67 6.98 -6.96
CA VAL A 499 15.90 6.15 -7.90
C VAL A 499 15.57 6.98 -9.14
N MET A 500 15.96 6.49 -10.31
CA MET A 500 15.75 7.12 -11.61
C MET A 500 14.46 6.60 -12.28
N GLU A 501 13.95 7.37 -13.27
CA GLU A 501 12.84 6.93 -14.12
C GLU A 501 13.19 5.73 -15.01
#